data_08d2c30bf2f6c3dd9ebc06fbe54976c2
#
_entry.id   08d2c30bf2f6c3dd9ebc06fbe54976c2
#
_cell.length_a   1.000
_cell.length_b   1.000
_cell.length_c   1.000
_cell.angle_alpha   90.00
_cell.angle_beta   90.00
_cell.angle_gamma   90.00
#
_symmetry.space_group_name_H-M   'P 1'
#
loop_
_entity.id
_entity.type
_entity.pdbx_description
1 polymer ?
#
loop_
_entity_poly.entity_id
_entity_poly.type
_entity_poly.pdbx_seq_one_letter_code
_entity_poly.pdbx_strand_id
1 'polypeptide(L)'
;YLSTYLLTHMLMPRLRSSTPSRIVNVSSLAQSPIDFDDVMIENNFSGGRAYGQSKLAQIMFTFDLDEELDGTDIMVNSLHPATYMPTGMVLRAGAQPRATIDEGADAVMQLVVSDEIEGGQFFRGLVPARANAQAYDMQARANLKALSQELTGVR
;
A
#
# COMPACT_ATOMS: atom_id res chain seq x y z
N TYR A 1 5.25 -1.75 7.06
CA TYR A 1 5.07 -2.49 5.81
C TYR A 1 5.08 -4.01 6.02
N LEU A 2 6.09 -4.59 6.66
CA LEU A 2 6.22 -6.04 6.82
C LEU A 2 5.03 -6.70 7.54
N SER A 3 4.36 -6.00 8.47
CA SER A 3 3.14 -6.50 9.10
C SER A 3 1.98 -6.64 8.12
N THR A 4 1.84 -5.68 7.19
CA THR A 4 0.84 -5.76 6.10
C THR A 4 1.15 -6.94 5.18
N TYR A 5 2.42 -7.08 4.77
CA TYR A 5 2.89 -8.19 3.95
C TYR A 5 2.58 -9.55 4.59
N LEU A 6 3.02 -9.75 5.83
CA LEU A 6 2.83 -11.00 6.57
C LEU A 6 1.35 -11.32 6.79
N LEU A 7 0.57 -10.35 7.26
CA LEU A 7 -0.86 -10.54 7.52
C LEU A 7 -1.62 -10.95 6.24
N THR A 8 -1.32 -10.30 5.12
CA THR A 8 -1.95 -10.62 3.83
C THR A 8 -1.67 -12.07 3.43
N HIS A 9 -0.42 -12.52 3.54
CA HIS A 9 -0.06 -13.91 3.23
C HIS A 9 -0.71 -14.91 4.18
N MET A 10 -0.78 -14.60 5.48
CA MET A 10 -1.46 -15.45 6.46
C MET A 10 -2.97 -15.58 6.19
N LEU A 11 -3.59 -14.53 5.66
CA LEU A 11 -5.01 -14.53 5.32
C LEU A 11 -5.30 -15.12 3.93
N MET A 12 -4.29 -15.30 3.08
CA MET A 12 -4.47 -15.74 1.69
C MET A 12 -5.30 -17.03 1.54
N PRO A 13 -5.12 -18.10 2.36
CA PRO A 13 -5.97 -19.28 2.25
C PRO A 13 -7.46 -18.94 2.46
N ARG A 14 -7.75 -18.01 3.38
CA ARG A 14 -9.12 -17.58 3.63
C ARG A 14 -9.67 -16.71 2.51
N LEU A 15 -8.88 -15.80 1.99
CA LEU A 15 -9.26 -14.95 0.85
C LEU A 15 -9.58 -15.81 -0.38
N ARG A 16 -8.74 -16.80 -0.69
CA ARG A 16 -8.98 -17.76 -1.80
C ARG A 16 -10.25 -18.59 -1.63
N SER A 17 -10.62 -18.93 -0.40
CA SER A 17 -11.85 -19.70 -0.11
C SER A 17 -13.12 -18.84 -0.03
N SER A 18 -13.00 -17.51 -0.13
CA SER A 18 -14.11 -16.56 0.06
C SER A 18 -14.22 -15.56 -1.12
N THR A 19 -13.89 -16.00 -2.32
CA THR A 19 -14.00 -15.15 -3.53
C THR A 19 -15.47 -14.86 -3.89
N PRO A 20 -15.76 -13.68 -4.46
CA PRO A 20 -14.82 -12.63 -4.79
C PRO A 20 -14.27 -11.92 -3.54
N SER A 21 -12.96 -11.66 -3.51
CA SER A 21 -12.28 -11.01 -2.38
C SER A 21 -11.54 -9.74 -2.82
N ARG A 22 -11.38 -8.80 -1.89
CA ARG A 22 -10.68 -7.54 -2.13
C ARG A 22 -9.65 -7.27 -1.06
N ILE A 23 -8.47 -6.84 -1.50
CA ILE A 23 -7.37 -6.39 -0.64
C ILE A 23 -7.14 -4.90 -0.93
N VAL A 24 -7.32 -4.07 0.07
CA VAL A 24 -7.16 -2.62 -0.06
C VAL A 24 -6.05 -2.14 0.88
N ASN A 25 -4.90 -1.79 0.31
CA ASN A 25 -3.75 -1.28 1.04
C ASN A 25 -3.81 0.23 1.19
N VAL A 26 -4.02 0.72 2.41
CA VAL A 26 -4.04 2.16 2.68
C VAL A 26 -2.62 2.70 2.74
N SER A 27 -2.18 3.29 1.63
CA SER A 27 -0.88 3.91 1.44
C SER A 27 -0.94 5.45 1.61
N SER A 28 -0.12 6.20 0.88
CA SER A 28 -0.04 7.66 0.96
C SER A 28 0.48 8.26 -0.34
N LEU A 29 0.28 9.58 -0.52
CA LEU A 29 1.03 10.38 -1.49
C LEU A 29 2.46 10.69 -1.03
N ALA A 30 2.73 10.65 0.28
CA ALA A 30 4.06 10.82 0.83
C ALA A 30 4.86 9.51 0.62
N GLN A 31 5.40 9.36 -0.58
CA GLN A 31 6.20 8.23 -1.02
C GLN A 31 7.65 8.65 -1.21
N SER A 32 8.57 7.85 -0.71
CA SER A 32 10.01 8.01 -0.91
C SER A 32 10.60 6.74 -1.50
N PRO A 33 11.51 6.83 -2.47
CA PRO A 33 12.21 5.65 -2.98
C PRO A 33 12.84 4.82 -1.86
N ILE A 34 12.72 3.51 -1.97
CA ILE A 34 13.34 2.58 -1.04
C ILE A 34 14.84 2.54 -1.33
N ASP A 35 15.61 2.77 -0.28
CA ASP A 35 17.05 2.63 -0.30
C ASP A 35 17.39 1.19 0.11
N PHE A 36 17.74 0.35 -0.86
CA PHE A 36 18.04 -1.06 -0.60
C PHE A 36 19.41 -1.27 0.06
N ASP A 37 20.28 -0.26 0.07
CA ASP A 37 21.57 -0.33 0.78
C ASP A 37 21.40 -0.02 2.28
N ASP A 38 20.28 0.65 2.67
CA ASP A 38 19.95 0.99 4.06
C ASP A 38 18.42 0.90 4.30
N VAL A 39 17.84 -0.24 3.98
CA VAL A 39 16.39 -0.45 4.04
C VAL A 39 15.81 -0.30 5.44
N MET A 40 16.60 -0.60 6.47
CA MET A 40 16.21 -0.44 7.88
C MET A 40 16.42 1.00 8.39
N ILE A 41 16.99 1.87 7.55
CA ILE A 41 17.26 3.28 7.85
C ILE A 41 18.10 3.41 9.15
N GLU A 42 19.16 2.60 9.24
CA GLU A 42 20.09 2.64 10.36
C GLU A 42 20.98 3.89 10.31
N ASN A 43 21.22 4.39 9.09
CA ASN A 43 21.99 5.60 8.86
C ASN A 43 21.08 6.80 8.63
N ASN A 44 21.27 7.87 9.42
CA ASN A 44 20.51 9.13 9.31
C ASN A 44 18.98 8.91 9.37
N PHE A 45 18.50 8.25 10.42
CA PHE A 45 17.08 8.00 10.62
C PHE A 45 16.25 9.27 10.50
N SER A 46 15.15 9.15 9.78
CA SER A 46 14.12 10.19 9.66
C SER A 46 12.74 9.53 9.63
N GLY A 47 11.86 9.95 10.51
CA GLY A 47 10.47 9.45 10.55
C GLY A 47 9.73 9.69 9.22
N GLY A 48 10.01 10.81 8.53
CA GLY A 48 9.46 11.09 7.20
C GLY A 48 9.97 10.13 6.13
N ARG A 49 11.28 9.82 6.12
CA ARG A 49 11.89 8.84 5.23
C ARG A 49 11.31 7.44 5.49
N ALA A 50 11.27 7.00 6.75
CA ALA A 50 10.72 5.71 7.14
C ALA A 50 9.26 5.57 6.72
N TYR A 51 8.44 6.59 6.98
CA TYR A 51 7.05 6.63 6.53
C TYR A 51 6.94 6.54 5.01
N GLY A 52 7.65 7.41 4.28
CA GLY A 52 7.59 7.47 2.82
C GLY A 52 8.01 6.17 2.15
N GLN A 53 9.10 5.53 2.60
CA GLN A 53 9.55 4.23 2.10
C GLN A 53 8.54 3.13 2.41
N SER A 54 7.98 3.10 3.63
CA SER A 54 6.97 2.11 3.99
C SER A 54 5.70 2.21 3.15
N LYS A 55 5.30 3.45 2.79
CA LYS A 55 4.11 3.68 1.96
C LYS A 55 4.35 3.33 0.49
N LEU A 56 5.55 3.56 -0.03
CA LEU A 56 5.93 3.07 -1.35
C LEU A 56 5.99 1.54 -1.39
N ALA A 57 6.58 0.91 -0.36
CA ALA A 57 6.63 -0.56 -0.25
C ALA A 57 5.24 -1.20 -0.28
N GLN A 58 4.24 -0.59 0.35
CA GLN A 58 2.85 -1.06 0.28
C GLN A 58 2.28 -1.01 -1.15
N ILE A 59 2.62 0.01 -1.93
CA ILE A 59 2.16 0.13 -3.32
C ILE A 59 2.87 -0.91 -4.20
N MET A 60 4.19 -1.06 -4.06
CA MET A 60 4.95 -2.07 -4.80
C MET A 60 4.42 -3.48 -4.53
N PHE A 61 4.17 -3.80 -3.27
CA PHE A 61 3.55 -5.06 -2.86
C PHE A 61 2.13 -5.24 -3.45
N THR A 62 1.34 -4.18 -3.53
CA THR A 62 0.01 -4.22 -4.17
C THR A 62 0.11 -4.67 -5.62
N PHE A 63 1.03 -4.08 -6.38
CA PHE A 63 1.21 -4.40 -7.79
C PHE A 63 1.71 -5.83 -8.00
N ASP A 64 2.72 -6.27 -7.21
CA ASP A 64 3.20 -7.65 -7.28
C ASP A 64 2.12 -8.66 -6.92
N LEU A 65 1.37 -8.40 -5.85
CA LEU A 65 0.36 -9.34 -5.38
C LEU A 65 -0.82 -9.44 -6.35
N ASP A 66 -1.23 -8.35 -6.98
CA ASP A 66 -2.30 -8.39 -7.99
C ASP A 66 -1.87 -9.19 -9.21
N GLU A 67 -0.64 -8.99 -9.69
CA GLU A 67 -0.05 -9.78 -10.79
C GLU A 67 0.05 -11.29 -10.42
N GLU A 68 0.40 -11.63 -9.16
CA GLU A 68 0.46 -13.02 -8.67
C GLU A 68 -0.92 -13.68 -8.55
N LEU A 69 -1.96 -12.89 -8.39
CA LEU A 69 -3.33 -13.33 -8.24
C LEU A 69 -4.11 -13.25 -9.56
N ASP A 70 -3.45 -12.96 -10.68
CA ASP A 70 -4.09 -12.96 -12.00
C ASP A 70 -4.84 -14.27 -12.27
N GLY A 71 -6.02 -14.15 -12.87
CA GLY A 71 -6.92 -15.27 -13.10
C GLY A 71 -7.65 -15.78 -11.86
N THR A 72 -7.55 -15.09 -10.73
CA THR A 72 -8.37 -15.36 -9.52
C THR A 72 -9.40 -14.24 -9.32
N ASP A 73 -10.46 -14.53 -8.55
CA ASP A 73 -11.43 -13.51 -8.16
C ASP A 73 -10.97 -12.72 -6.91
N ILE A 74 -9.68 -12.41 -6.82
CA ILE A 74 -9.09 -11.59 -5.74
C ILE A 74 -8.45 -10.36 -6.36
N MET A 75 -8.95 -9.19 -6.04
CA MET A 75 -8.47 -7.91 -6.54
C MET A 75 -7.64 -7.21 -5.48
N VAL A 76 -6.51 -6.64 -5.87
CA VAL A 76 -5.60 -5.93 -4.95
C VAL A 76 -5.38 -4.50 -5.42
N ASN A 77 -5.73 -3.53 -4.59
CA ASN A 77 -5.52 -2.12 -4.88
C ASN A 77 -4.89 -1.38 -3.70
N SER A 78 -4.27 -0.25 -3.99
CA SER A 78 -3.75 0.67 -2.96
C SER A 78 -4.25 2.09 -3.19
N LEU A 79 -4.31 2.88 -2.11
CA LEU A 79 -4.75 4.26 -2.22
C LEU A 79 -4.07 5.20 -1.20
N HIS A 80 -4.04 6.49 -1.56
CA HIS A 80 -4.01 7.59 -0.62
C HIS A 80 -5.45 8.06 -0.43
N PRO A 81 -6.09 7.84 0.75
CA PRO A 81 -7.53 8.09 0.89
C PRO A 81 -7.87 9.58 0.81
N ALA A 82 -7.21 10.41 1.63
CA ALA A 82 -7.40 11.85 1.64
C ALA A 82 -6.23 12.55 2.38
N THR A 83 -6.01 13.85 2.07
CA THR A 83 -4.89 14.60 2.62
C THR A 83 -5.26 15.25 3.95
N TYR A 84 -4.50 14.94 5.01
CA TYR A 84 -4.66 15.57 6.33
C TYR A 84 -6.10 15.53 6.85
N MET A 85 -6.69 14.34 6.91
CA MET A 85 -7.96 14.15 7.63
C MET A 85 -7.77 14.46 9.13
N PRO A 86 -8.80 14.94 9.85
CA PRO A 86 -8.71 15.27 11.27
C PRO A 86 -8.59 14.02 12.17
N THR A 87 -7.57 13.22 11.90
CA THR A 87 -7.21 12.00 12.66
C THR A 87 -6.20 12.32 13.75
N GLY A 88 -6.08 11.43 14.73
CA GLY A 88 -5.13 11.61 15.82
C GLY A 88 -3.68 11.81 15.35
N MET A 89 -3.28 11.24 14.20
CA MET A 89 -1.95 11.44 13.64
C MET A 89 -1.76 12.87 13.16
N VAL A 90 -2.70 13.40 12.40
CA VAL A 90 -2.64 14.77 11.84
C VAL A 90 -2.72 15.82 12.93
N LEU A 91 -3.64 15.64 13.88
CA LEU A 91 -3.83 16.56 15.00
C LEU A 91 -2.60 16.61 15.92
N ARG A 92 -1.99 15.46 16.25
CA ARG A 92 -0.75 15.42 17.05
C ARG A 92 0.45 16.02 16.34
N ALA A 93 0.48 15.99 15.02
CA ALA A 93 1.52 16.66 14.23
C ALA A 93 1.30 18.17 14.10
N GLY A 94 0.22 18.73 14.65
CA GLY A 94 -0.11 20.15 14.53
C GLY A 94 -0.49 20.60 13.11
N ALA A 95 -0.73 19.66 12.21
CA ALA A 95 -1.11 19.96 10.84
C ALA A 95 -2.59 20.33 10.74
N GLN A 96 -2.89 21.29 9.87
CA GLN A 96 -4.28 21.70 9.61
C GLN A 96 -4.97 20.65 8.71
N PRO A 97 -6.17 20.17 9.07
CA PRO A 97 -6.95 19.32 8.21
C PRO A 97 -7.25 19.96 6.85
N ARG A 98 -7.20 19.17 5.79
CA ARG A 98 -7.47 19.60 4.40
C ARG A 98 -8.54 18.77 3.71
N ALA A 99 -8.98 17.70 4.37
CA ALA A 99 -10.02 16.81 3.91
C ALA A 99 -10.82 16.30 5.10
N THR A 100 -12.02 15.79 4.86
CA THR A 100 -12.87 15.18 5.87
C THR A 100 -12.55 13.71 6.07
N ILE A 101 -13.08 13.12 7.15
CA ILE A 101 -13.01 11.66 7.36
C ILE A 101 -13.89 10.95 6.32
N ASP A 102 -15.03 11.52 5.98
CA ASP A 102 -15.97 10.94 5.01
C ASP A 102 -15.35 10.84 3.61
N GLU A 103 -14.63 11.87 3.14
CA GLU A 103 -13.87 11.81 1.88
C GLU A 103 -12.87 10.65 1.87
N GLY A 104 -12.18 10.42 2.98
CA GLY A 104 -11.25 9.29 3.10
C GLY A 104 -11.96 7.94 3.18
N ALA A 105 -13.11 7.87 3.85
CA ALA A 105 -13.92 6.66 3.93
C ALA A 105 -14.52 6.29 2.57
N ASP A 106 -15.05 7.25 1.83
CA ASP A 106 -15.60 7.05 0.48
C ASP A 106 -14.52 6.52 -0.47
N ALA A 107 -13.29 7.07 -0.38
CA ALA A 107 -12.16 6.59 -1.17
C ALA A 107 -11.80 5.13 -0.88
N VAL A 108 -11.89 4.68 0.36
CA VAL A 108 -11.69 3.26 0.71
C VAL A 108 -12.87 2.42 0.24
N MET A 109 -14.10 2.89 0.51
CA MET A 109 -15.31 2.14 0.20
C MET A 109 -15.47 1.86 -1.28
N GLN A 110 -15.13 2.78 -2.19
CA GLN A 110 -15.19 2.49 -3.62
C GLN A 110 -14.36 1.26 -4.01
N LEU A 111 -13.14 1.10 -3.42
CA LEU A 111 -12.28 -0.04 -3.70
C LEU A 111 -12.80 -1.35 -3.07
N VAL A 112 -13.63 -1.23 -2.05
CA VAL A 112 -14.24 -2.39 -1.37
C VAL A 112 -15.48 -2.88 -2.10
N VAL A 113 -16.30 -1.98 -2.67
CA VAL A 113 -17.65 -2.34 -3.16
C VAL A 113 -17.84 -2.21 -4.67
N SER A 114 -16.99 -1.47 -5.39
CA SER A 114 -17.19 -1.26 -6.83
C SER A 114 -16.78 -2.48 -7.64
N ASP A 115 -17.62 -2.87 -8.58
CA ASP A 115 -17.34 -3.94 -9.55
C ASP A 115 -16.75 -3.41 -10.87
N GLU A 116 -16.60 -2.08 -10.99
CA GLU A 116 -16.07 -1.42 -12.19
C GLU A 116 -14.55 -1.14 -12.12
N ILE A 117 -13.93 -1.42 -10.97
CA ILE A 117 -12.51 -1.15 -10.72
C ILE A 117 -11.70 -2.41 -10.98
N GLU A 118 -10.63 -2.27 -11.77
CA GLU A 118 -9.64 -3.30 -11.99
C GLU A 118 -8.58 -3.31 -10.87
N GLY A 119 -7.90 -4.44 -10.67
CA GLY A 119 -6.81 -4.58 -9.72
C GLY A 119 -5.50 -3.94 -10.17
N GLY A 120 -4.48 -4.00 -9.33
CA GLY A 120 -3.12 -3.54 -9.64
C GLY A 120 -2.96 -2.03 -9.72
N GLN A 121 -3.84 -1.24 -9.11
CA GLN A 121 -3.84 0.21 -9.25
C GLN A 121 -3.53 0.94 -7.93
N PHE A 122 -3.01 2.16 -8.09
CA PHE A 122 -2.89 3.13 -7.02
C PHE A 122 -3.88 4.27 -7.24
N PHE A 123 -4.60 4.66 -6.18
CA PHE A 123 -5.60 5.71 -6.22
C PHE A 123 -5.21 6.92 -5.36
N ARG A 124 -5.60 8.10 -5.81
CA ARG A 124 -5.62 9.32 -5.01
C ARG A 124 -7.07 9.72 -4.79
N GLY A 125 -7.58 9.50 -3.59
CA GLY A 125 -9.00 9.60 -3.34
C GLY A 125 -9.76 8.63 -4.25
N LEU A 126 -10.70 9.15 -5.00
CA LEU A 126 -11.57 8.37 -5.88
C LEU A 126 -11.00 8.10 -7.28
N VAL A 127 -9.84 8.65 -7.64
CA VAL A 127 -9.33 8.57 -9.01
C VAL A 127 -8.02 7.78 -9.09
N PRO A 128 -7.84 6.95 -10.15
CA PRO A 128 -6.56 6.32 -10.42
C PRO A 128 -5.44 7.35 -10.53
N ALA A 129 -4.27 7.04 -9.99
CA ALA A 129 -3.14 7.94 -9.97
C ALA A 129 -1.82 7.20 -10.19
N ARG A 130 -0.79 7.94 -10.62
CA ARG A 130 0.54 7.38 -10.75
C ARG A 130 1.26 7.44 -9.40
N ALA A 131 1.83 6.32 -8.98
CA ALA A 131 2.71 6.23 -7.82
C ALA A 131 4.11 6.77 -8.12
N ASN A 132 5.00 6.77 -7.13
CA ASN A 132 6.43 7.04 -7.35
C ASN A 132 7.01 6.12 -8.44
N ALA A 133 7.94 6.63 -9.23
CA ALA A 133 8.52 5.91 -10.36
C ALA A 133 9.10 4.54 -10.00
N GLN A 134 9.69 4.40 -8.80
CA GLN A 134 10.25 3.13 -8.34
C GLN A 134 9.19 2.02 -8.17
N ALA A 135 7.91 2.35 -7.99
CA ALA A 135 6.85 1.35 -7.95
C ALA A 135 6.66 0.59 -9.28
N TYR A 136 7.15 1.15 -10.37
CA TYR A 136 7.09 0.57 -11.72
C TYR A 136 8.43 -0.04 -12.15
N ASP A 137 9.45 -0.01 -11.30
CA ASP A 137 10.75 -0.63 -11.53
C ASP A 137 10.69 -2.11 -11.10
N MET A 138 10.69 -3.01 -12.08
CA MET A 138 10.59 -4.45 -11.87
C MET A 138 11.74 -5.01 -11.00
N GLN A 139 12.96 -4.43 -11.13
CA GLN A 139 14.08 -4.88 -10.31
C GLN A 139 13.92 -4.44 -8.85
N ALA A 140 13.47 -3.21 -8.62
CA ALA A 140 13.19 -2.71 -7.27
C ALA A 140 12.06 -3.52 -6.61
N ARG A 141 11.01 -3.87 -7.35
CA ARG A 141 9.91 -4.73 -6.87
C ARG A 141 10.42 -6.12 -6.51
N ALA A 142 11.21 -6.75 -7.37
CA ALA A 142 11.81 -8.06 -7.10
C ALA A 142 12.72 -8.05 -5.86
N ASN A 143 13.53 -7.00 -5.68
CA ASN A 143 14.38 -6.83 -4.51
C ASN A 143 13.54 -6.71 -3.23
N LEU A 144 12.47 -5.89 -3.25
CA LEU A 144 11.57 -5.74 -2.10
C LEU A 144 10.87 -7.05 -1.75
N LYS A 145 10.41 -7.79 -2.75
CA LYS A 145 9.78 -9.11 -2.55
C LYS A 145 10.73 -10.09 -1.89
N ALA A 146 11.94 -10.24 -2.42
CA ALA A 146 12.96 -11.15 -1.88
C ALA A 146 13.28 -10.81 -0.42
N LEU A 147 13.51 -9.53 -0.13
CA LEU A 147 13.78 -9.05 1.23
C LEU A 147 12.59 -9.28 2.17
N SER A 148 11.37 -9.06 1.71
CA SER A 148 10.16 -9.28 2.51
C SER A 148 9.99 -10.76 2.87
N GLN A 149 10.26 -11.67 1.93
CA GLN A 149 10.27 -13.11 2.15
C GLN A 149 11.32 -13.52 3.18
N GLU A 150 12.55 -12.99 3.04
CA GLU A 150 13.65 -13.26 3.98
C GLU A 150 13.29 -12.82 5.40
N LEU A 151 12.80 -11.58 5.57
CA LEU A 151 12.52 -10.99 6.87
C LEU A 151 11.28 -11.57 7.56
N THR A 152 10.33 -12.10 6.80
CA THR A 152 9.06 -12.64 7.35
C THR A 152 9.03 -14.18 7.39
N GLY A 153 9.91 -14.85 6.64
CA GLY A 153 9.88 -16.30 6.48
C GLY A 153 8.72 -16.81 5.62
N VAL A 154 7.93 -15.92 5.04
CA VAL A 154 6.83 -16.28 4.11
C VAL A 154 7.40 -16.55 2.73
N ARG A 155 6.94 -17.61 2.09
CA ARG A 155 7.35 -18.01 0.73
C ARG A 155 6.17 -18.03 -0.21
#